data_c000a38fa72ac310d26c20e6cf8a5d17
#
_entry.id   c000a38fa72ac310d26c20e6cf8a5d17
#
_cell.length_a   1.000
_cell.length_b   1.000
_cell.length_c   1.000
_cell.angle_alpha   90.00
_cell.angle_beta   90.00
_cell.angle_gamma   90.00
#
_symmetry.space_group_name_H-M   'P 1'
#
loop_
_entity.id
_entity.type
_entity.pdbx_description
1 polymer ?
#
loop_
_entity_poly.entity_id
_entity_poly.type
_entity_poly.pdbx_seq_one_letter_code
_entity_poly.pdbx_strand_id
1 'polypeptide(L)'
;MLTVAFSAYDVTSIRFAYSPLREISASVHALRTPAGRALHLPWFKQVRPNLTADLAPLLDLIPGGAYIPDFLCPIPTVPTPDLAGELAALRALPDEVIRGDLDRMTSWPTCGPLEGTAIELYENPGPALDRLAQAIGAYWRIAIAPHWSRMRNLLEGDLLYRAGRLAQDGPAGVFADMHPAIRWEDRTLYLQQRPQELSRVLKGEGLLLIASVFVWPGLFHRTDSPGQPIITYPVRAIATLWERGTAPAPDALAAVIGRSRALLLTELDTPASTTDLSRRTGLAAASVSEQLALLLSAGLVTKHRVGRAMLYVRTPRAQSLLDD
;
A
#
# COMPACT_ATOMS: atom_id res chain seq x y z
N MET A 1 5.54 21.96 -9.58
CA MET A 1 4.27 21.65 -8.85
C MET A 1 3.30 21.02 -9.85
N LEU A 2 2.64 19.92 -9.47
CA LEU A 2 1.56 19.32 -10.27
C LEU A 2 0.21 19.76 -9.69
N THR A 3 -0.69 20.23 -10.56
CA THR A 3 -2.08 20.57 -10.20
C THR A 3 -3.05 19.68 -10.95
N VAL A 4 -4.04 19.13 -10.25
CA VAL A 4 -5.10 18.30 -10.84
C VAL A 4 -6.45 18.91 -10.43
N ALA A 5 -7.17 19.47 -11.39
CA ALA A 5 -8.49 20.06 -11.17
C ALA A 5 -9.60 19.02 -11.40
N PHE A 6 -10.57 18.96 -10.48
CA PHE A 6 -11.65 17.99 -10.45
C PHE A 6 -12.99 18.62 -10.82
N SER A 7 -13.75 17.97 -11.66
CA SER A 7 -15.19 18.22 -11.79
C SER A 7 -15.94 17.67 -10.58
N ALA A 8 -17.22 18.00 -10.44
CA ALA A 8 -18.07 17.39 -9.39
C ALA A 8 -18.16 15.87 -9.55
N TYR A 9 -18.18 15.37 -10.78
CA TYR A 9 -18.23 13.95 -11.08
C TYR A 9 -16.92 13.24 -10.70
N ASP A 10 -15.76 13.86 -10.93
CA ASP A 10 -14.46 13.29 -10.56
C ASP A 10 -14.34 13.11 -9.05
N VAL A 11 -14.90 14.03 -8.27
CA VAL A 11 -14.94 13.93 -6.81
C VAL A 11 -15.69 12.68 -6.35
N THR A 12 -16.81 12.35 -6.97
CA THR A 12 -17.58 11.15 -6.65
C THR A 12 -16.96 9.86 -7.17
N SER A 13 -15.97 10.00 -8.06
CA SER A 13 -15.23 8.89 -8.69
C SER A 13 -13.84 8.67 -8.07
N ILE A 14 -13.59 9.20 -6.86
CA ILE A 14 -12.40 8.87 -6.08
C ILE A 14 -12.54 7.42 -5.57
N ARG A 15 -11.52 6.60 -5.85
CA ARG A 15 -11.47 5.21 -5.44
C ARG A 15 -10.20 4.90 -4.65
N PHE A 16 -10.28 3.88 -3.79
CA PHE A 16 -9.17 3.42 -2.98
C PHE A 16 -8.86 1.96 -3.31
N ALA A 17 -7.57 1.63 -3.36
CA ALA A 17 -7.09 0.26 -3.54
C ALA A 17 -5.73 0.07 -2.88
N TYR A 18 -5.29 -1.17 -2.79
CA TYR A 18 -3.89 -1.56 -2.70
C TYR A 18 -3.55 -2.56 -3.80
N SER A 19 -2.28 -2.85 -4.02
CA SER A 19 -1.83 -3.78 -5.05
C SER A 19 -0.60 -4.55 -4.56
N PRO A 20 -0.67 -5.91 -4.47
CA PRO A 20 0.49 -6.75 -4.19
C PRO A 20 1.68 -6.50 -5.12
N LEU A 21 1.42 -6.34 -6.43
CA LEU A 21 2.48 -6.10 -7.40
C LEU A 21 3.10 -4.71 -7.24
N ARG A 22 2.30 -3.71 -6.85
CA ARG A 22 2.83 -2.38 -6.52
C ARG A 22 3.66 -2.41 -5.23
N GLU A 23 3.27 -3.18 -4.22
CA GLU A 23 4.08 -3.37 -3.02
C GLU A 23 5.42 -4.03 -3.34
N ILE A 24 5.45 -5.01 -4.25
CA ILE A 24 6.68 -5.61 -4.76
C ILE A 24 7.56 -4.54 -5.40
N SER A 25 7.02 -3.78 -6.37
CA SER A 25 7.76 -2.75 -7.09
C SER A 25 8.27 -1.64 -6.16
N ALA A 26 7.43 -1.17 -5.24
CA ALA A 26 7.81 -0.17 -4.24
C ALA A 26 8.88 -0.70 -3.27
N SER A 27 8.81 -1.98 -2.88
CA SER A 27 9.82 -2.59 -2.00
C SER A 27 11.17 -2.76 -2.67
N VAL A 28 11.22 -3.13 -3.95
CA VAL A 28 12.45 -3.16 -4.74
C VAL A 28 13.05 -1.76 -4.85
N HIS A 29 12.23 -0.74 -5.11
CA HIS A 29 12.68 0.64 -5.09
C HIS A 29 13.25 1.04 -3.73
N ALA A 30 12.59 0.68 -2.63
CA ALA A 30 13.05 0.95 -1.26
C ALA A 30 14.38 0.25 -0.93
N LEU A 31 14.65 -0.95 -1.48
CA LEU A 31 15.93 -1.64 -1.34
C LEU A 31 17.10 -0.82 -1.90
N ARG A 32 16.86 -0.03 -2.94
CA ARG A 32 17.89 0.73 -3.67
C ARG A 32 17.96 2.20 -3.28
N THR A 33 16.94 2.72 -2.59
CA THR A 33 16.84 4.12 -2.20
C THR A 33 17.14 4.29 -0.70
N PRO A 34 18.07 5.19 -0.29
CA PRO A 34 18.35 5.42 1.13
C PRO A 34 17.18 5.99 1.92
N ALA A 35 16.32 6.79 1.26
CA ALA A 35 15.14 7.37 1.88
C ALA A 35 14.18 6.27 2.40
N GLY A 36 13.67 6.41 3.61
CA GLY A 36 12.79 5.43 4.23
C GLY A 36 13.47 4.16 4.78
N ARG A 37 14.75 3.93 4.51
CA ARG A 37 15.49 2.73 4.94
C ARG A 37 15.41 2.50 6.46
N ALA A 38 15.45 3.55 7.26
CA ALA A 38 15.39 3.44 8.71
C ALA A 38 14.08 2.79 9.17
N LEU A 39 12.96 3.16 8.56
CA LEU A 39 11.64 2.62 8.87
C LEU A 39 11.53 1.12 8.56
N HIS A 40 12.13 0.67 7.45
CA HIS A 40 12.09 -0.71 7.00
C HIS A 40 13.33 -1.53 7.37
N LEU A 41 14.17 -1.05 8.29
CA LEU A 41 15.44 -1.69 8.63
C LEU A 41 15.32 -3.16 9.07
N PRO A 42 14.32 -3.59 9.89
CA PRO A 42 14.15 -4.99 10.25
C PRO A 42 13.89 -5.88 9.04
N TRP A 43 12.99 -5.44 8.14
CA TRP A 43 12.69 -6.12 6.88
C TRP A 43 13.92 -6.18 5.96
N PHE A 44 14.64 -5.06 5.84
CA PHE A 44 15.83 -4.95 5.02
C PHE A 44 16.92 -5.96 5.42
N LYS A 45 17.18 -6.08 6.73
CA LYS A 45 18.16 -7.05 7.28
C LYS A 45 17.77 -8.49 6.99
N GLN A 46 16.47 -8.79 6.94
CA GLN A 46 15.97 -10.12 6.68
C GLN A 46 15.97 -10.46 5.19
N VAL A 47 15.61 -9.52 4.31
CA VAL A 47 15.42 -9.78 2.89
C VAL A 47 16.74 -9.76 2.12
N ARG A 48 17.61 -8.77 2.38
CA ARG A 48 18.84 -8.55 1.61
C ARG A 48 19.75 -9.78 1.48
N PRO A 49 20.01 -10.59 2.52
CA PRO A 49 20.84 -11.78 2.40
C PRO A 49 20.25 -12.89 1.53
N ASN A 50 18.94 -12.84 1.27
CA ASN A 50 18.19 -13.85 0.52
C ASN A 50 17.91 -13.46 -0.94
N LEU A 51 18.42 -12.30 -1.39
CA LEU A 51 18.31 -11.90 -2.77
C LEU A 51 19.33 -12.67 -3.62
N THR A 52 18.83 -13.45 -4.55
CA THR A 52 19.59 -14.35 -5.44
C THR A 52 19.58 -13.86 -6.88
N ALA A 53 20.46 -14.40 -7.72
CA ALA A 53 20.62 -13.96 -9.11
C ALA A 53 19.37 -14.20 -9.98
N ASP A 54 18.54 -15.18 -9.65
CA ASP A 54 17.26 -15.46 -10.33
C ASP A 54 16.21 -14.34 -10.20
N LEU A 55 16.45 -13.38 -9.28
CA LEU A 55 15.61 -12.19 -9.13
C LEU A 55 16.03 -11.04 -10.07
N ALA A 56 17.13 -11.17 -10.79
CA ALA A 56 17.64 -10.13 -11.69
C ALA A 56 16.55 -9.60 -12.66
N PRO A 57 15.67 -10.45 -13.28
CA PRO A 57 14.64 -9.94 -14.17
C PRO A 57 13.73 -8.86 -13.56
N LEU A 58 13.47 -8.94 -12.27
CA LEU A 58 12.70 -7.91 -11.56
C LEU A 58 13.59 -6.75 -11.08
N LEU A 59 14.75 -7.08 -10.50
CA LEU A 59 15.61 -6.09 -9.87
C LEU A 59 16.20 -5.10 -10.88
N ASP A 60 16.55 -5.54 -12.07
CA ASP A 60 17.15 -4.70 -13.11
C ASP A 60 16.18 -3.67 -13.69
N LEU A 61 14.88 -3.96 -13.66
CA LEU A 61 13.84 -3.05 -14.14
C LEU A 61 13.53 -1.88 -13.20
N ILE A 62 13.99 -1.92 -11.95
CA ILE A 62 13.72 -0.88 -10.94
C ILE A 62 15.04 -0.37 -10.39
N PRO A 63 15.81 0.42 -11.14
CA PRO A 63 17.01 1.08 -10.64
C PRO A 63 16.65 2.13 -9.59
N GLY A 64 17.46 2.24 -8.54
CA GLY A 64 17.19 3.16 -7.43
C GLY A 64 17.09 4.62 -7.86
N GLY A 65 16.10 5.33 -7.35
CA GLY A 65 15.87 6.76 -7.64
C GLY A 65 15.33 7.06 -9.02
N ALA A 66 14.95 6.04 -9.78
CA ALA A 66 14.53 6.12 -11.16
C ALA A 66 13.03 5.83 -11.36
N TYR A 67 12.60 5.89 -12.59
CA TYR A 67 11.28 5.49 -13.04
C TYR A 67 10.99 4.02 -12.71
N ILE A 68 9.80 3.74 -12.20
CA ILE A 68 9.29 2.38 -12.08
C ILE A 68 8.37 2.16 -13.29
N PRO A 69 8.64 1.17 -14.15
CA PRO A 69 7.80 0.88 -15.31
C PRO A 69 6.33 0.71 -14.92
N ASP A 70 5.45 1.40 -15.65
CA ASP A 70 4.01 1.41 -15.36
C ASP A 70 3.38 0.01 -15.49
N PHE A 71 3.91 -0.84 -16.39
CA PHE A 71 3.44 -2.21 -16.54
C PHE A 71 3.69 -3.09 -15.30
N LEU A 72 4.67 -2.75 -14.45
CA LEU A 72 4.89 -3.37 -13.13
C LEU A 72 3.91 -2.87 -12.07
N CYS A 73 3.08 -1.91 -12.42
CA CYS A 73 2.14 -1.24 -11.53
C CYS A 73 0.76 -1.18 -12.16
N PRO A 74 0.12 -2.33 -12.46
CA PRO A 74 -1.19 -2.35 -13.11
C PRO A 74 -2.23 -1.58 -12.31
N ILE A 75 -3.23 -1.06 -13.01
CA ILE A 75 -4.35 -0.38 -12.37
C ILE A 75 -5.25 -1.45 -11.72
N PRO A 76 -5.42 -1.47 -10.39
CA PRO A 76 -6.35 -2.39 -9.76
C PRO A 76 -7.78 -2.19 -10.24
N THR A 77 -8.42 -3.26 -10.70
CA THR A 77 -9.84 -3.25 -11.10
C THR A 77 -10.77 -3.45 -9.91
N VAL A 78 -10.24 -3.98 -8.81
CA VAL A 78 -10.92 -4.19 -7.52
C VAL A 78 -10.11 -3.55 -6.39
N PRO A 79 -10.74 -3.17 -5.27
CA PRO A 79 -10.02 -2.53 -4.15
C PRO A 79 -8.92 -3.41 -3.53
N THR A 80 -9.10 -4.72 -3.55
CA THR A 80 -8.25 -5.71 -2.87
C THR A 80 -7.89 -6.87 -3.81
N PRO A 81 -7.05 -6.64 -4.83
CA PRO A 81 -6.62 -7.69 -5.75
C PRO A 81 -5.70 -8.70 -5.05
N ASP A 82 -5.55 -9.87 -5.66
CA ASP A 82 -4.51 -10.83 -5.30
C ASP A 82 -3.36 -10.81 -6.32
N LEU A 83 -2.20 -11.31 -5.91
CA LEU A 83 -1.01 -11.32 -6.77
C LEU A 83 -1.21 -12.18 -8.04
N ALA A 84 -1.96 -13.28 -7.92
CA ALA A 84 -2.17 -14.19 -9.05
C ALA A 84 -2.94 -13.51 -10.19
N GLY A 85 -4.00 -12.77 -9.85
CA GLY A 85 -4.77 -11.97 -10.80
C GLY A 85 -3.94 -10.84 -11.43
N GLU A 86 -3.12 -10.15 -10.62
CA GLU A 86 -2.24 -9.09 -11.14
C GLU A 86 -1.13 -9.65 -12.07
N LEU A 87 -0.56 -10.82 -11.75
CA LEU A 87 0.39 -11.48 -12.64
C LEU A 87 -0.25 -12.00 -13.92
N ALA A 88 -1.50 -12.46 -13.86
CA ALA A 88 -2.25 -12.82 -15.06
C ALA A 88 -2.50 -11.59 -15.94
N ALA A 89 -2.88 -10.46 -15.36
CA ALA A 89 -3.05 -9.20 -16.07
C ALA A 89 -1.72 -8.70 -16.69
N LEU A 90 -0.60 -8.82 -15.96
CA LEU A 90 0.73 -8.48 -16.46
C LEU A 90 1.08 -9.30 -17.71
N ARG A 91 0.86 -10.61 -17.69
CA ARG A 91 1.13 -11.51 -18.84
C ARG A 91 0.22 -11.24 -20.03
N ALA A 92 -0.95 -10.68 -19.82
CA ALA A 92 -1.92 -10.35 -20.85
C ALA A 92 -1.70 -8.97 -21.50
N LEU A 93 -0.67 -8.22 -21.07
CA LEU A 93 -0.40 -6.90 -21.63
C LEU A 93 0.03 -7.01 -23.10
N PRO A 94 -0.51 -6.14 -23.96
CA PRO A 94 -0.02 -6.03 -25.35
C PRO A 94 1.45 -5.60 -25.40
N ASP A 95 2.19 -6.12 -26.37
CA ASP A 95 3.60 -5.82 -26.58
C ASP A 95 3.87 -4.30 -26.71
N GLU A 96 2.96 -3.58 -27.36
CA GLU A 96 3.07 -2.13 -27.57
C GLU A 96 3.03 -1.35 -26.26
N VAL A 97 2.27 -1.84 -25.27
CA VAL A 97 2.18 -1.21 -23.95
C VAL A 97 3.51 -1.33 -23.22
N ILE A 98 4.15 -2.51 -23.31
CA ILE A 98 5.44 -2.77 -22.68
C ILE A 98 6.53 -1.93 -23.34
N ARG A 99 6.61 -1.95 -24.68
CA ARG A 99 7.60 -1.17 -25.43
C ARG A 99 7.43 0.33 -25.19
N GLY A 100 6.20 0.84 -25.26
CA GLY A 100 5.92 2.25 -25.00
C GLY A 100 6.27 2.71 -23.59
N ASP A 101 6.19 1.82 -22.60
CA ASP A 101 6.61 2.10 -21.23
C ASP A 101 8.13 2.08 -21.06
N LEU A 102 8.81 1.16 -21.73
CA LEU A 102 10.28 1.11 -21.78
C LEU A 102 10.86 2.32 -22.53
N ASP A 103 10.21 2.81 -23.58
CA ASP A 103 10.58 4.07 -24.26
C ASP A 103 10.45 5.27 -23.32
N ARG A 104 9.39 5.33 -22.50
CA ARG A 104 9.25 6.35 -21.46
C ARG A 104 10.36 6.25 -20.41
N MET A 105 10.72 5.04 -20.02
CA MET A 105 11.80 4.79 -19.08
C MET A 105 13.13 5.35 -19.58
N THR A 106 13.51 5.12 -20.86
CA THR A 106 14.75 5.66 -21.43
C THR A 106 14.75 7.18 -21.51
N SER A 107 13.58 7.80 -21.64
CA SER A 107 13.40 9.24 -21.66
C SER A 107 13.50 9.89 -20.27
N TRP A 108 13.53 9.08 -19.20
CA TRP A 108 13.59 9.59 -17.84
C TRP A 108 15.02 10.02 -17.47
N PRO A 109 15.23 11.23 -16.89
CA PRO A 109 16.58 11.79 -16.70
C PRO A 109 17.56 10.97 -15.89
N THR A 110 17.05 10.06 -15.03
CA THR A 110 17.86 9.21 -14.16
C THR A 110 17.99 7.76 -14.66
N CYS A 111 17.33 7.42 -15.78
CA CYS A 111 17.46 6.14 -16.46
C CYS A 111 18.45 6.29 -17.61
N GLY A 112 19.23 5.23 -17.84
CA GLY A 112 20.10 5.10 -18.99
C GLY A 112 19.41 4.38 -20.17
N PRO A 113 20.17 3.92 -21.15
CA PRO A 113 19.69 3.03 -22.20
C PRO A 113 19.12 1.74 -21.62
N LEU A 114 18.30 1.02 -22.38
CA LEU A 114 17.80 -0.29 -21.98
C LEU A 114 18.96 -1.27 -21.80
N GLU A 115 18.96 -2.02 -20.71
CA GLU A 115 19.94 -3.05 -20.39
C GLU A 115 19.26 -4.30 -19.84
N GLY A 116 19.92 -5.45 -19.97
CA GLY A 116 19.47 -6.70 -19.37
C GLY A 116 18.03 -7.07 -19.72
N THR A 117 17.22 -7.26 -18.70
CA THR A 117 15.81 -7.65 -18.83
C THR A 117 14.98 -6.64 -19.64
N ALA A 118 15.30 -5.35 -19.60
CA ALA A 118 14.59 -4.34 -20.36
C ALA A 118 14.76 -4.51 -21.87
N ILE A 119 15.96 -4.87 -22.35
CA ILE A 119 16.20 -5.22 -23.77
C ILE A 119 15.38 -6.46 -24.14
N GLU A 120 15.44 -7.51 -23.34
CA GLU A 120 14.70 -8.75 -23.61
C GLU A 120 13.19 -8.53 -23.71
N LEU A 121 12.62 -7.70 -22.81
CA LEU A 121 11.22 -7.30 -22.84
C LEU A 121 10.88 -6.45 -24.07
N TYR A 122 11.82 -5.64 -24.55
CA TYR A 122 11.60 -4.82 -25.74
C TYR A 122 11.62 -5.65 -27.02
N GLU A 123 12.58 -6.57 -27.14
CA GLU A 123 12.79 -7.41 -28.34
C GLU A 123 11.79 -8.57 -28.40
N ASN A 124 11.59 -9.29 -27.28
CA ASN A 124 10.76 -10.49 -27.22
C ASN A 124 9.91 -10.53 -25.93
N PRO A 125 8.82 -9.73 -25.83
CA PRO A 125 8.05 -9.53 -24.62
C PRO A 125 7.50 -10.81 -23.98
N GLY A 126 6.90 -11.72 -24.75
CA GLY A 126 6.21 -12.89 -24.21
C GLY A 126 7.08 -13.76 -23.28
N PRO A 127 8.16 -14.39 -23.78
CA PRO A 127 9.05 -15.19 -22.94
C PRO A 127 9.73 -14.38 -21.82
N ALA A 128 10.01 -13.10 -22.07
CA ALA A 128 10.62 -12.23 -21.07
C ALA A 128 9.64 -11.91 -19.91
N LEU A 129 8.36 -11.70 -20.22
CA LEU A 129 7.30 -11.54 -19.21
C LEU A 129 7.11 -12.78 -18.34
N ASP A 130 7.22 -13.97 -18.93
CA ASP A 130 7.13 -15.21 -18.15
C ASP A 130 8.28 -15.34 -17.16
N ARG A 131 9.52 -15.04 -17.58
CA ARG A 131 10.67 -15.00 -16.67
C ARG A 131 10.51 -13.93 -15.59
N LEU A 132 10.07 -12.76 -15.97
CA LEU A 132 9.79 -11.66 -15.04
C LEU A 132 8.72 -12.06 -14.00
N ALA A 133 7.61 -12.67 -14.44
CA ALA A 133 6.56 -13.13 -13.55
C ALA A 133 7.03 -14.23 -12.58
N GLN A 134 7.95 -15.11 -13.03
CA GLN A 134 8.60 -16.09 -12.15
C GLN A 134 9.49 -15.41 -11.11
N ALA A 135 10.31 -14.43 -11.52
CA ALA A 135 11.14 -13.64 -10.60
C ALA A 135 10.30 -12.85 -9.59
N ILE A 136 9.18 -12.25 -10.02
CA ILE A 136 8.21 -11.59 -9.14
C ILE A 136 7.64 -12.57 -8.11
N GLY A 137 7.24 -13.77 -8.54
CA GLY A 137 6.75 -14.81 -7.64
C GLY A 137 7.81 -15.32 -6.65
N ALA A 138 9.07 -15.42 -7.07
CA ALA A 138 10.19 -15.77 -6.19
C ALA A 138 10.46 -14.65 -5.18
N TYR A 139 10.52 -13.41 -5.62
CA TYR A 139 10.68 -12.24 -4.74
C TYR A 139 9.53 -12.13 -3.72
N TRP A 140 8.28 -12.33 -4.16
CA TRP A 140 7.13 -12.35 -3.27
C TRP A 140 7.31 -13.31 -2.10
N ARG A 141 7.71 -14.56 -2.38
CA ARG A 141 7.91 -15.60 -1.36
C ARG A 141 8.98 -15.23 -0.33
N ILE A 142 10.03 -14.55 -0.76
CA ILE A 142 11.17 -14.17 0.07
C ILE A 142 10.89 -12.88 0.85
N ALA A 143 10.39 -11.85 0.17
CA ALA A 143 10.41 -10.49 0.67
C ALA A 143 9.06 -10.02 1.24
N ILE A 144 7.94 -10.48 0.67
CA ILE A 144 6.62 -9.92 0.98
C ILE A 144 5.72 -10.92 1.71
N ALA A 145 5.61 -12.16 1.22
CA ALA A 145 4.68 -13.16 1.76
C ALA A 145 4.84 -13.40 3.27
N PRO A 146 6.07 -13.44 3.87
CA PRO A 146 6.22 -13.61 5.31
C PRO A 146 5.60 -12.50 6.15
N HIS A 147 5.42 -11.31 5.56
CA HIS A 147 4.89 -10.12 6.22
C HIS A 147 3.50 -9.73 5.71
N TRP A 148 3.01 -10.39 4.64
CA TRP A 148 1.84 -9.96 3.89
C TRP A 148 0.58 -9.83 4.73
N SER A 149 0.35 -10.73 5.67
CA SER A 149 -0.83 -10.64 6.54
C SER A 149 -0.86 -9.33 7.34
N ARG A 150 0.27 -8.92 7.92
CA ARG A 150 0.38 -7.65 8.66
C ARG A 150 0.29 -6.44 7.74
N MET A 151 0.98 -6.50 6.59
CA MET A 151 0.91 -5.44 5.58
C MET A 151 -0.53 -5.26 5.09
N ARG A 152 -1.20 -6.36 4.73
CA ARG A 152 -2.58 -6.33 4.25
C ARG A 152 -3.53 -5.70 5.27
N ASN A 153 -3.38 -6.04 6.55
CA ASN A 153 -4.21 -5.44 7.60
C ASN A 153 -4.02 -3.93 7.70
N LEU A 154 -2.77 -3.43 7.59
CA LEU A 154 -2.50 -1.99 7.55
C LEU A 154 -3.14 -1.34 6.32
N LEU A 155 -2.98 -1.95 5.15
CA LEU A 155 -3.52 -1.45 3.89
C LEU A 155 -5.06 -1.40 3.94
N GLU A 156 -5.71 -2.50 4.33
CA GLU A 156 -7.17 -2.58 4.46
C GLU A 156 -7.70 -1.60 5.52
N GLY A 157 -6.96 -1.44 6.62
CA GLY A 157 -7.29 -0.48 7.65
C GLY A 157 -7.22 0.97 7.18
N ASP A 158 -6.22 1.30 6.38
CA ASP A 158 -6.10 2.64 5.79
C ASP A 158 -7.21 2.89 4.77
N LEU A 159 -7.57 1.90 3.94
CA LEU A 159 -8.69 2.01 3.02
C LEU A 159 -10.01 2.32 3.76
N LEU A 160 -10.29 1.63 4.87
CA LEU A 160 -11.46 1.88 5.70
C LEU A 160 -11.44 3.29 6.29
N TYR A 161 -10.29 3.71 6.81
CA TYR A 161 -10.12 5.05 7.35
C TYR A 161 -10.38 6.12 6.30
N ARG A 162 -9.75 6.00 5.11
CA ARG A 162 -9.92 6.96 4.01
C ARG A 162 -11.35 7.00 3.49
N ALA A 163 -12.00 5.85 3.36
CA ALA A 163 -13.42 5.78 2.98
C ALA A 163 -14.31 6.48 4.03
N GLY A 164 -14.02 6.29 5.31
CA GLY A 164 -14.70 7.00 6.40
C GLY A 164 -14.50 8.52 6.33
N ARG A 165 -13.26 8.96 6.08
CA ARG A 165 -12.95 10.40 5.90
C ARG A 165 -13.66 11.00 4.70
N LEU A 166 -13.70 10.25 3.58
CA LEU A 166 -14.43 10.69 2.38
C LEU A 166 -15.93 10.87 2.66
N ALA A 167 -16.52 9.95 3.42
CA ALA A 167 -17.94 10.02 3.77
C ALA A 167 -18.28 11.14 4.75
N GLN A 168 -17.38 11.44 5.68
CA GLN A 168 -17.61 12.45 6.74
C GLN A 168 -17.27 13.88 6.28
N ASP A 169 -16.10 14.05 5.67
CA ASP A 169 -15.50 15.36 5.40
C ASP A 169 -15.24 15.60 3.90
N GLY A 170 -15.68 14.69 3.05
CA GLY A 170 -15.44 14.75 1.62
C GLY A 170 -13.96 14.64 1.25
N PRO A 171 -13.55 15.08 0.04
CA PRO A 171 -12.16 14.99 -0.43
C PRO A 171 -11.18 15.74 0.47
N ALA A 172 -11.58 16.86 1.06
CA ALA A 172 -10.72 17.59 1.99
C ALA A 172 -10.27 16.71 3.17
N GLY A 173 -11.18 15.92 3.73
CA GLY A 173 -10.85 14.97 4.78
C GLY A 173 -9.91 13.85 4.34
N VAL A 174 -10.05 13.38 3.10
CA VAL A 174 -9.16 12.33 2.54
C VAL A 174 -7.72 12.80 2.47
N PHE A 175 -7.49 14.04 1.99
CA PHE A 175 -6.15 14.56 1.71
C PHE A 175 -5.50 15.27 2.89
N ALA A 176 -6.24 15.64 3.93
CA ALA A 176 -5.77 16.46 5.05
C ALA A 176 -4.53 15.90 5.76
N ASP A 177 -4.45 14.59 5.92
CA ASP A 177 -3.38 13.87 6.63
C ASP A 177 -2.70 12.80 5.78
N MET A 178 -2.86 12.84 4.45
CA MET A 178 -2.34 11.79 3.58
C MET A 178 -0.83 11.90 3.41
N HIS A 179 -0.33 13.08 3.10
CA HIS A 179 1.10 13.35 2.93
C HIS A 179 1.37 14.86 2.90
N PRO A 180 2.49 15.36 3.50
CA PRO A 180 2.80 16.80 3.52
C PRO A 180 2.92 17.45 2.13
N ALA A 181 3.28 16.69 1.10
CA ALA A 181 3.39 17.18 -0.28
C ALA A 181 2.02 17.29 -0.98
N ILE A 182 0.93 16.88 -0.34
CA ILE A 182 -0.42 16.95 -0.89
C ILE A 182 -1.19 18.10 -0.22
N ARG A 183 -1.86 18.93 -1.03
CA ARG A 183 -2.81 19.93 -0.58
C ARG A 183 -4.07 19.88 -1.44
N TRP A 184 -5.22 19.96 -0.80
CA TRP A 184 -6.52 20.02 -1.47
C TRP A 184 -7.18 21.36 -1.18
N GLU A 185 -7.58 22.08 -2.23
CA GLU A 185 -8.26 23.36 -2.13
C GLU A 185 -9.11 23.59 -3.39
N ASP A 186 -10.32 24.07 -3.24
CA ASP A 186 -11.23 24.44 -4.34
C ASP A 186 -11.33 23.40 -5.47
N ARG A 187 -11.54 22.12 -5.09
CA ARG A 187 -11.57 20.99 -6.01
C ARG A 187 -10.31 20.81 -6.84
N THR A 188 -9.20 21.29 -6.34
CA THR A 188 -7.89 21.13 -6.96
C THR A 188 -6.93 20.43 -6.01
N LEU A 189 -6.28 19.40 -6.52
CA LEU A 189 -5.22 18.69 -5.83
C LEU A 189 -3.87 19.25 -6.27
N TYR A 190 -3.06 19.64 -5.29
CA TYR A 190 -1.71 20.15 -5.49
C TYR A 190 -0.70 19.14 -4.97
N LEU A 191 0.30 18.78 -5.79
CA LEU A 191 1.39 17.87 -5.47
C LEU A 191 2.74 18.59 -5.63
N GLN A 192 3.51 18.69 -4.54
CA GLN A 192 4.74 19.48 -4.48
C GLN A 192 6.01 18.72 -4.90
N GLN A 193 5.89 17.60 -5.61
CA GLN A 193 7.04 16.70 -5.86
C GLN A 193 7.82 16.88 -7.15
N ARG A 194 7.46 17.83 -8.03
CA ARG A 194 8.18 18.05 -9.31
C ARG A 194 8.66 19.47 -9.47
N PRO A 195 9.87 19.66 -10.04
CA PRO A 195 10.37 20.98 -10.41
C PRO A 195 9.60 21.59 -11.60
N GLN A 196 8.98 20.76 -12.46
CA GLN A 196 8.19 21.21 -13.59
C GLN A 196 6.74 21.46 -13.17
N GLU A 197 6.18 22.55 -13.65
CA GLU A 197 4.76 22.85 -13.51
C GLU A 197 3.96 22.03 -14.53
N LEU A 198 3.07 21.17 -14.03
CA LEU A 198 2.12 20.41 -14.82
C LEU A 198 0.71 20.69 -14.32
N SER A 199 -0.21 20.91 -15.24
CA SER A 199 -1.61 21.10 -14.92
C SER A 199 -2.47 20.11 -15.70
N ARG A 200 -3.39 19.43 -15.02
CA ARG A 200 -4.36 18.52 -15.61
C ARG A 200 -5.75 18.86 -15.13
N VAL A 201 -6.70 18.89 -16.05
CA VAL A 201 -8.13 18.97 -15.73
C VAL A 201 -8.75 17.60 -16.01
N LEU A 202 -9.36 17.01 -15.01
CA LEU A 202 -10.05 15.71 -15.14
C LEU A 202 -11.38 15.93 -15.86
N LYS A 203 -11.76 14.92 -16.65
CA LYS A 203 -12.96 14.93 -17.49
C LYS A 203 -13.88 13.75 -17.19
N GLY A 204 -14.00 13.39 -15.91
CA GLY A 204 -14.78 12.25 -15.47
C GLY A 204 -13.95 10.98 -15.20
N GLU A 205 -12.62 11.06 -15.28
CA GLU A 205 -11.76 9.90 -15.01
C GLU A 205 -11.70 9.54 -13.52
N GLY A 206 -11.98 10.50 -12.64
CA GLY A 206 -11.81 10.36 -11.19
C GLY A 206 -10.34 10.23 -10.78
N LEU A 207 -10.10 9.74 -9.57
CA LEU A 207 -8.74 9.52 -9.04
C LEU A 207 -8.68 8.16 -8.34
N LEU A 208 -7.65 7.38 -8.63
CA LEU A 208 -7.34 6.17 -7.89
C LEU A 208 -6.23 6.44 -6.86
N LEU A 209 -6.54 6.19 -5.60
CA LEU A 209 -5.62 6.31 -4.48
C LEU A 209 -5.18 4.91 -4.05
N ILE A 210 -3.87 4.63 -4.14
CA ILE A 210 -3.31 3.33 -3.81
C ILE A 210 -2.48 3.46 -2.54
N ALA A 211 -2.92 2.81 -1.47
CA ALA A 211 -2.16 2.70 -0.24
C ALA A 211 -0.93 1.79 -0.43
N SER A 212 0.22 2.17 0.10
CA SER A 212 1.44 1.36 0.03
C SER A 212 2.27 1.48 1.30
N VAL A 213 2.85 0.33 1.69
CA VAL A 213 3.79 0.23 2.82
C VAL A 213 5.15 0.81 2.44
N PHE A 214 5.64 0.53 1.23
CA PHE A 214 7.03 0.82 0.86
C PHE A 214 7.26 2.15 0.16
N VAL A 215 6.22 2.95 -0.08
CA VAL A 215 6.37 4.24 -0.76
C VAL A 215 6.94 5.35 0.13
N TRP A 216 6.85 5.19 1.47
CA TRP A 216 7.39 6.18 2.42
C TRP A 216 8.90 6.45 2.18
N PRO A 217 9.39 7.70 2.29
CA PRO A 217 8.69 8.94 2.70
C PRO A 217 8.07 9.73 1.54
N GLY A 218 8.03 9.18 0.33
CA GLY A 218 7.55 9.86 -0.85
C GLY A 218 6.13 9.51 -1.26
N LEU A 219 5.84 9.85 -2.51
CA LEU A 219 4.63 9.50 -3.24
C LEU A 219 5.05 9.02 -4.63
N PHE A 220 4.31 8.07 -5.20
CA PHE A 220 4.38 7.82 -6.63
C PHE A 220 3.08 8.30 -7.27
N HIS A 221 3.16 8.86 -8.45
CA HIS A 221 1.96 9.28 -9.17
C HIS A 221 2.12 9.02 -10.67
N ARG A 222 1.01 8.68 -11.31
CA ARG A 222 0.85 8.63 -12.75
C ARG A 222 -0.33 9.51 -13.11
N THR A 223 -0.04 10.75 -13.52
CA THR A 223 -1.03 11.79 -13.77
C THR A 223 -0.89 12.39 -15.17
N ASP A 224 0.18 12.08 -15.85
CA ASP A 224 0.55 12.54 -17.19
C ASP A 224 0.15 11.57 -18.32
N SER A 225 -0.25 10.35 -17.99
CA SER A 225 -0.78 9.36 -18.94
C SER A 225 -2.25 9.60 -19.26
N PRO A 226 -2.71 9.21 -20.46
CA PRO A 226 -4.15 9.13 -20.71
C PRO A 226 -4.81 8.12 -19.77
N GLY A 227 -6.05 8.40 -19.37
CA GLY A 227 -6.83 7.56 -18.45
C GLY A 227 -6.84 8.05 -17.01
N GLN A 228 -7.31 7.22 -16.10
CA GLN A 228 -7.49 7.56 -14.70
C GLN A 228 -6.14 7.87 -14.03
N PRO A 229 -5.98 9.05 -13.41
CA PRO A 229 -4.79 9.37 -12.63
C PRO A 229 -4.70 8.49 -11.38
N ILE A 230 -3.47 8.20 -10.98
CA ILE A 230 -3.16 7.35 -9.83
C ILE A 230 -2.19 8.09 -8.91
N ILE A 231 -2.45 8.01 -7.62
CA ILE A 231 -1.50 8.41 -6.58
C ILE A 231 -1.29 7.23 -5.65
N THR A 232 -0.04 6.81 -5.49
CA THR A 232 0.37 5.84 -4.49
C THR A 232 0.93 6.61 -3.29
N TYR A 233 0.34 6.39 -2.12
CA TYR A 233 0.64 7.14 -0.91
C TYR A 233 1.02 6.20 0.24
N PRO A 234 1.81 6.65 1.23
CA PRO A 234 2.21 5.84 2.37
C PRO A 234 1.01 5.54 3.27
N VAL A 235 0.83 4.27 3.59
CA VAL A 235 -0.16 3.82 4.57
C VAL A 235 0.12 4.42 5.95
N ARG A 236 -0.94 4.66 6.74
CA ARG A 236 -0.82 5.13 8.13
C ARG A 236 -0.25 4.03 9.02
N ALA A 237 0.32 4.43 10.17
CA ALA A 237 0.85 3.54 11.20
C ALA A 237 1.92 2.53 10.70
N ILE A 238 2.62 2.85 9.62
CA ILE A 238 3.62 1.99 9.02
C ILE A 238 4.76 1.61 9.99
N ALA A 239 5.09 2.46 10.96
CA ALA A 239 6.11 2.21 11.95
C ALA A 239 5.81 0.96 12.79
N THR A 240 4.53 0.67 13.07
CA THR A 240 4.10 -0.48 13.87
C THR A 240 4.30 -1.82 13.16
N LEU A 241 4.48 -1.81 11.84
CA LEU A 241 4.60 -3.03 11.05
C LEU A 241 5.76 -3.94 11.49
N TRP A 242 6.88 -3.33 11.87
CA TRP A 242 8.12 -4.03 12.20
C TRP A 242 8.34 -4.19 13.70
N GLU A 243 7.47 -3.63 14.54
CA GLU A 243 7.57 -3.77 15.98
C GLU A 243 7.32 -5.24 16.37
N ARG A 244 8.27 -5.80 17.08
CA ARG A 244 8.16 -7.12 17.70
C ARG A 244 7.72 -6.93 19.15
N GLY A 245 6.53 -7.32 19.46
CA GLY A 245 6.08 -7.37 20.84
C GLY A 245 4.67 -6.82 21.01
N THR A 246 3.92 -7.51 21.83
CA THR A 246 2.69 -6.99 22.41
C THR A 246 3.09 -5.83 23.32
N ALA A 247 2.64 -4.61 23.02
CA ALA A 247 2.69 -3.56 24.02
C ALA A 247 1.97 -4.08 25.27
N PRO A 248 2.56 -3.99 26.48
CA PRO A 248 1.87 -4.39 27.68
C PRO A 248 0.58 -3.56 27.78
N ALA A 249 -0.54 -4.26 28.00
CA ALA A 249 -1.80 -3.56 28.22
C ALA A 249 -1.64 -2.65 29.45
N PRO A 250 -2.17 -1.42 29.43
CA PRO A 250 -2.14 -0.57 30.59
C PRO A 250 -2.71 -1.31 31.81
N ASP A 251 -1.94 -1.41 32.88
CA ASP A 251 -2.34 -2.19 34.07
C ASP A 251 -3.67 -1.71 34.66
N ALA A 252 -3.91 -0.40 34.63
CA ALA A 252 -5.19 0.22 35.08
C ALA A 252 -6.36 -0.29 34.20
N LEU A 253 -6.24 -0.27 32.90
CA LEU A 253 -7.28 -0.77 32.00
C LEU A 253 -7.47 -2.28 32.16
N ALA A 254 -6.37 -3.04 32.28
CA ALA A 254 -6.42 -4.49 32.50
C ALA A 254 -7.12 -4.88 33.80
N ALA A 255 -7.01 -4.06 34.86
CA ALA A 255 -7.71 -4.27 36.10
C ALA A 255 -9.23 -4.11 35.97
N VAL A 256 -9.68 -3.19 35.09
CA VAL A 256 -11.12 -2.88 34.92
C VAL A 256 -11.79 -3.86 33.95
N ILE A 257 -11.21 -4.07 32.78
CA ILE A 257 -11.84 -4.85 31.69
C ILE A 257 -11.25 -6.27 31.54
N GLY A 258 -10.21 -6.59 32.30
CA GLY A 258 -9.48 -7.86 32.24
C GLY A 258 -8.36 -7.85 31.20
N ARG A 259 -7.27 -8.58 31.50
CA ARG A 259 -6.02 -8.56 30.74
C ARG A 259 -6.19 -8.91 29.25
N SER A 260 -6.97 -9.92 28.94
CA SER A 260 -7.17 -10.33 27.53
C SER A 260 -7.86 -9.26 26.69
N ARG A 261 -8.88 -8.59 27.25
CA ARG A 261 -9.60 -7.50 26.55
C ARG A 261 -8.76 -6.25 26.42
N ALA A 262 -8.02 -5.89 27.45
CA ALA A 262 -7.09 -4.77 27.40
C ALA A 262 -5.98 -5.01 26.37
N LEU A 263 -5.41 -6.22 26.35
CA LEU A 263 -4.41 -6.62 25.36
C LEU A 263 -4.97 -6.56 23.93
N LEU A 264 -6.18 -7.07 23.69
CA LEU A 264 -6.81 -7.01 22.38
C LEU A 264 -7.11 -5.57 21.94
N LEU A 265 -7.52 -4.68 22.85
CA LEU A 265 -7.70 -3.27 22.53
C LEU A 265 -6.36 -2.60 22.21
N THR A 266 -5.30 -2.92 22.91
CA THR A 266 -3.95 -2.40 22.63
C THR A 266 -3.48 -2.85 21.24
N GLU A 267 -3.66 -4.13 20.90
CA GLU A 267 -3.27 -4.69 19.62
C GLU A 267 -4.13 -4.24 18.41
N LEU A 268 -5.28 -3.62 18.69
CA LEU A 268 -6.15 -2.97 17.72
C LEU A 268 -5.78 -1.49 17.45
N ASP A 269 -4.53 -1.11 17.65
CA ASP A 269 -3.97 0.15 17.13
C ASP A 269 -4.13 0.25 15.61
N THR A 270 -4.12 -0.91 14.96
CA THR A 270 -4.46 -1.10 13.55
C THR A 270 -5.57 -2.14 13.41
N PRO A 271 -6.45 -2.01 12.39
CA PRO A 271 -7.47 -3.01 12.11
C PRO A 271 -6.88 -4.41 11.95
N ALA A 272 -7.51 -5.41 12.58
CA ALA A 272 -7.00 -6.78 12.55
C ALA A 272 -8.13 -7.81 12.54
N SER A 273 -7.87 -8.99 11.94
CA SER A 273 -8.76 -10.14 11.99
C SER A 273 -8.56 -10.94 13.29
N THR A 274 -9.52 -11.80 13.62
CA THR A 274 -9.42 -12.73 14.74
C THR A 274 -8.15 -13.59 14.68
N THR A 275 -7.79 -14.06 13.49
CA THR A 275 -6.59 -14.88 13.26
C THR A 275 -5.31 -14.07 13.52
N ASP A 276 -5.28 -12.81 13.08
CA ASP A 276 -4.12 -11.95 13.29
C ASP A 276 -3.93 -11.59 14.75
N LEU A 277 -5.02 -11.26 15.45
CA LEU A 277 -4.99 -11.01 16.89
C LEU A 277 -4.57 -12.23 17.69
N SER A 278 -5.06 -13.43 17.34
CA SER A 278 -4.63 -14.68 17.95
C SER A 278 -3.11 -14.88 17.83
N ARG A 279 -2.58 -14.63 16.64
CA ARG A 279 -1.14 -14.76 16.40
C ARG A 279 -0.31 -13.69 17.11
N ARG A 280 -0.78 -12.43 17.19
CA ARG A 280 -0.08 -11.34 17.86
C ARG A 280 -0.07 -11.50 19.37
N THR A 281 -1.22 -11.90 19.95
CA THR A 281 -1.42 -11.98 21.41
C THR A 281 -1.04 -13.32 22.00
N GLY A 282 -0.91 -14.37 21.17
CA GLY A 282 -0.73 -15.76 21.66
C GLY A 282 -2.00 -16.40 22.23
N LEU A 283 -3.13 -15.70 22.22
CA LEU A 283 -4.41 -16.21 22.68
C LEU A 283 -5.01 -17.19 21.64
N ALA A 284 -5.72 -18.22 22.11
CA ALA A 284 -6.45 -19.11 21.22
C ALA A 284 -7.51 -18.35 20.41
N ALA A 285 -7.67 -18.69 19.12
CA ALA A 285 -8.59 -17.99 18.22
C ALA A 285 -10.05 -17.97 18.73
N ALA A 286 -10.50 -19.05 19.40
CA ALA A 286 -11.81 -19.11 20.04
C ALA A 286 -11.93 -18.04 21.14
N SER A 287 -10.93 -17.95 22.02
CA SER A 287 -10.90 -16.94 23.10
C SER A 287 -10.87 -15.52 22.54
N VAL A 288 -10.06 -15.26 21.49
CA VAL A 288 -10.04 -13.95 20.82
C VAL A 288 -11.43 -13.62 20.28
N SER A 289 -12.12 -14.57 19.63
CA SER A 289 -13.46 -14.36 19.08
C SER A 289 -14.47 -14.02 20.17
N GLU A 290 -14.45 -14.70 21.31
CA GLU A 290 -15.33 -14.43 22.48
C GLU A 290 -15.07 -13.04 23.05
N GLN A 291 -13.80 -12.69 23.27
CA GLN A 291 -13.45 -11.39 23.83
C GLN A 291 -13.80 -10.23 22.87
N LEU A 292 -13.61 -10.43 21.57
CA LEU A 292 -14.00 -9.43 20.55
C LEU A 292 -15.52 -9.27 20.49
N ALA A 293 -16.31 -10.32 20.68
CA ALA A 293 -17.77 -10.21 20.77
C ALA A 293 -18.22 -9.36 21.95
N LEU A 294 -17.57 -9.52 23.10
CA LEU A 294 -17.82 -8.68 24.29
C LEU A 294 -17.42 -7.22 24.06
N LEU A 295 -16.25 -6.97 23.46
CA LEU A 295 -15.81 -5.62 23.11
C LEU A 295 -16.73 -4.96 22.08
N LEU A 296 -17.25 -5.72 21.12
CA LEU A 296 -18.22 -5.27 20.12
C LEU A 296 -19.55 -4.89 20.78
N SER A 297 -20.07 -5.72 21.69
CA SER A 297 -21.31 -5.43 22.43
C SER A 297 -21.17 -4.22 23.34
N ALA A 298 -19.97 -3.97 23.86
CA ALA A 298 -19.65 -2.77 24.67
C ALA A 298 -19.41 -1.50 23.83
N GLY A 299 -19.42 -1.60 22.49
CA GLY A 299 -19.13 -0.47 21.60
C GLY A 299 -17.68 0.00 21.63
N LEU A 300 -16.76 -0.85 22.09
CA LEU A 300 -15.32 -0.54 22.15
C LEU A 300 -14.60 -0.89 20.86
N VAL A 301 -15.16 -1.80 20.06
CA VAL A 301 -14.69 -2.12 18.73
C VAL A 301 -15.87 -2.11 17.75
N THR A 302 -15.56 -1.90 16.47
CA THR A 302 -16.47 -2.14 15.34
C THR A 302 -15.91 -3.28 14.50
N LYS A 303 -16.76 -3.91 13.67
CA LYS A 303 -16.30 -4.93 12.73
C LYS A 303 -16.73 -4.56 11.31
N HIS A 304 -15.83 -4.73 10.38
CA HIS A 304 -16.03 -4.41 8.97
C HIS A 304 -15.62 -5.59 8.11
N ARG A 305 -16.39 -5.84 7.04
CA ARG A 305 -16.02 -6.85 6.06
C ARG A 305 -15.20 -6.20 4.95
N VAL A 306 -13.97 -6.69 4.75
CA VAL A 306 -13.10 -6.24 3.67
C VAL A 306 -12.71 -7.47 2.85
N GLY A 307 -13.27 -7.58 1.66
CA GLY A 307 -13.13 -8.78 0.84
C GLY A 307 -13.66 -10.04 1.54
N ARG A 308 -12.79 -11.01 1.78
CA ARG A 308 -13.10 -12.27 2.49
C ARG A 308 -12.80 -12.19 3.99
N ALA A 309 -12.16 -11.13 4.46
CA ALA A 309 -11.76 -10.97 5.86
C ALA A 309 -12.79 -10.15 6.66
N MET A 310 -12.94 -10.47 7.94
CA MET A 310 -13.61 -9.62 8.93
C MET A 310 -12.53 -8.92 9.75
N LEU A 311 -12.50 -7.60 9.71
CA LEU A 311 -11.58 -6.78 10.47
C LEU A 311 -12.31 -6.11 11.64
N TYR A 312 -11.65 -6.09 12.79
CA TYR A 312 -12.06 -5.35 13.96
C TYR A 312 -11.25 -4.06 14.06
N VAL A 313 -11.92 -2.99 14.45
CA VAL A 313 -11.36 -1.64 14.54
C VAL A 313 -11.73 -1.04 15.89
N ARG A 314 -10.78 -0.44 16.56
CA ARG A 314 -10.98 0.27 17.81
C ARG A 314 -11.84 1.52 17.58
N THR A 315 -12.80 1.77 18.47
CA THR A 315 -13.62 2.99 18.42
C THR A 315 -12.88 4.16 19.10
N PRO A 316 -13.28 5.43 18.83
CA PRO A 316 -12.76 6.58 19.57
C PRO A 316 -12.94 6.44 21.09
N ARG A 317 -14.05 5.84 21.55
CA ARG A 317 -14.29 5.56 22.97
C ARG A 317 -13.23 4.60 23.54
N ALA A 318 -12.87 3.56 22.80
CA ALA A 318 -11.82 2.64 23.24
C ALA A 318 -10.43 3.29 23.20
N GLN A 319 -10.20 4.20 22.24
CA GLN A 319 -8.96 4.97 22.19
C GLN A 319 -8.78 5.82 23.45
N SER A 320 -9.81 6.55 23.87
CA SER A 320 -9.75 7.37 25.10
C SER A 320 -9.42 6.55 26.36
N LEU A 321 -9.85 5.26 26.42
CA LEU A 321 -9.51 4.39 27.56
C LEU A 321 -8.04 3.91 27.57
N LEU A 322 -7.32 4.07 26.47
CA LEU A 322 -5.92 3.69 26.34
C LEU A 322 -4.98 4.88 26.48
N ASP A 323 -5.49 6.10 26.27
CA ASP A 323 -4.74 7.35 26.32
C ASP A 323 -4.68 7.94 27.75
N ASP A 324 -5.56 7.47 28.68
CA ASP A 324 -5.58 7.79 30.10
C ASP A 324 -4.72 6.83 30.95
#